data_b15732d9fe9043d97318dc16722e31a7
#
_entry.id   b15732d9fe9043d97318dc16722e31a7
#
_cell.length_a   1.000
_cell.length_b   1.000
_cell.length_c   1.000
_cell.angle_alpha   90.00
_cell.angle_beta   90.00
_cell.angle_gamma   90.00
#
_symmetry.space_group_name_H-M   'P 1'
#
loop_
_entity.id
_entity.type
_entity.pdbx_description
1 polymer ?
#
loop_
_entity_poly.entity_id
_entity_poly.type
_entity_poly.pdbx_seq_one_letter_code
_entity_poly.pdbx_strand_id
1 'polypeptide(L)'
;MNTTITAITAREIIDSRGNPTVEVDVRLASGHLGRAAVPSGASTGEHEAIELRDGDKARYLGKGVLKAVANVKTKLAPALVGHDACDQVGIDRAMIKLDGTSTKSRLGANAILGVSLATAHAAAAALGQPLYKYLGGPNAKVLPVPMMNIMNGGAHSDAPIDFQEFMIMPTGAKSFSEGLRMGCEVFHSLKKVLKEKGLATAVGDEGGFAPKLASTEAALDAIALAVKNAGYKLGKDINLALDVAASEFYVKEKKSYVFKKSSGAVLSGDDMVNFYRKLTAKYPIISIEDGCAEGDWNTWKKLTDAIGDRVQLVGDDLFVTNTEFLKRGIETGTANSILVKVNQIGSLTETFDAVEMAKEANYTAVISHRSGETEDVTIADIAVATNAGQIKTGSLCRTDRVAKYNQLLRIEEELGASAIYGGKMKGL
;
A
#
# COMPACT_ATOMS: atom_id res chain seq x y z
N MET A 1 -24.21 -13.29 -21.03
CA MET A 1 -24.77 -12.79 -19.79
C MET A 1 -24.92 -11.28 -19.93
N ASN A 2 -25.97 -10.63 -19.38
CA ASN A 2 -26.14 -9.18 -19.60
C ASN A 2 -25.38 -8.40 -18.50
N THR A 3 -24.26 -7.80 -18.87
CA THR A 3 -23.35 -7.07 -17.99
C THR A 3 -23.60 -5.54 -17.97
N THR A 4 -24.72 -5.10 -18.57
CA THR A 4 -25.11 -3.70 -18.58
C THR A 4 -25.36 -3.18 -17.14
N ILE A 5 -24.79 -2.05 -16.80
CA ILE A 5 -24.98 -1.36 -15.52
C ILE A 5 -26.41 -0.80 -15.48
N THR A 6 -27.19 -1.19 -14.46
CA THR A 6 -28.56 -0.72 -14.27
C THR A 6 -28.71 0.28 -13.12
N ALA A 7 -27.84 0.20 -12.13
CA ALA A 7 -27.85 1.14 -11.01
C ALA A 7 -26.45 1.26 -10.38
N ILE A 8 -26.13 2.46 -9.92
CA ILE A 8 -24.96 2.74 -9.08
C ILE A 8 -25.45 3.51 -7.86
N THR A 9 -25.13 3.00 -6.68
CA THR A 9 -25.48 3.65 -5.41
C THR A 9 -24.21 3.80 -4.56
N ALA A 10 -24.22 4.79 -3.67
CA ALA A 10 -23.11 5.01 -2.77
C ALA A 10 -23.60 5.41 -1.37
N ARG A 11 -22.75 5.13 -0.38
CA ARG A 11 -22.98 5.51 1.01
C ARG A 11 -21.67 5.89 1.69
N GLU A 12 -21.83 6.57 2.81
CA GLU A 12 -20.75 6.80 3.74
C GLU A 12 -20.70 5.63 4.72
N ILE A 13 -19.50 5.05 4.89
CA ILE A 13 -19.20 4.04 5.90
C ILE A 13 -18.04 4.51 6.78
N ILE A 14 -17.68 3.75 7.79
CA ILE A 14 -16.59 4.10 8.73
C ILE A 14 -15.35 3.26 8.44
N ASP A 15 -14.20 3.92 8.36
CA ASP A 15 -12.89 3.27 8.21
C ASP A 15 -12.32 2.78 9.55
N SER A 16 -11.17 2.09 9.50
CA SER A 16 -10.47 1.52 10.66
C SER A 16 -9.99 2.56 11.68
N ARG A 17 -10.01 3.85 11.34
CA ARG A 17 -9.66 4.96 12.23
C ARG A 17 -10.89 5.71 12.78
N GLY A 18 -12.10 5.24 12.47
CA GLY A 18 -13.35 5.89 12.85
C GLY A 18 -13.68 7.12 12.00
N ASN A 19 -13.06 7.29 10.83
CA ASN A 19 -13.39 8.36 9.90
C ASN A 19 -14.32 7.86 8.79
N PRO A 20 -15.19 8.72 8.25
CA PRO A 20 -16.00 8.36 7.09
C PRO A 20 -15.18 8.07 5.85
N THR A 21 -15.64 7.10 5.05
CA THR A 21 -15.16 6.81 3.71
C THR A 21 -16.31 6.41 2.80
N VAL A 22 -16.05 6.30 1.48
CA VAL A 22 -17.06 6.01 0.47
C VAL A 22 -17.14 4.50 0.23
N GLU A 23 -18.36 3.96 0.19
CA GLU A 23 -18.67 2.62 -0.34
C GLU A 23 -19.62 2.75 -1.51
N VAL A 24 -19.38 2.00 -2.58
CA VAL A 24 -20.16 2.00 -3.80
C VAL A 24 -20.70 0.61 -4.11
N ASP A 25 -21.95 0.54 -4.55
CA ASP A 25 -22.57 -0.65 -5.14
C ASP A 25 -22.87 -0.40 -6.62
N VAL A 26 -22.47 -1.32 -7.48
CA VAL A 26 -22.83 -1.37 -8.91
C VAL A 26 -23.70 -2.60 -9.16
N ARG A 27 -24.89 -2.41 -9.72
CA ARG A 27 -25.83 -3.49 -10.06
C ARG A 27 -25.94 -3.64 -11.56
N LEU A 28 -25.91 -4.88 -12.03
CA LEU A 28 -26.01 -5.22 -13.44
C LEU A 28 -27.41 -5.74 -13.81
N ALA A 29 -27.76 -5.69 -15.09
CA ALA A 29 -29.01 -6.23 -15.64
C ALA A 29 -29.17 -7.73 -15.39
N SER A 30 -28.08 -8.47 -15.26
CA SER A 30 -28.06 -9.88 -14.84
C SER A 30 -28.40 -10.11 -13.36
N GLY A 31 -28.61 -9.05 -12.57
CA GLY A 31 -28.89 -9.10 -11.14
C GLY A 31 -27.63 -9.14 -10.25
N HIS A 32 -26.44 -9.33 -10.81
CA HIS A 32 -25.19 -9.33 -10.04
C HIS A 32 -24.89 -7.95 -9.44
N LEU A 33 -24.26 -7.98 -8.29
CA LEU A 33 -23.87 -6.80 -7.50
C LEU A 33 -22.36 -6.84 -7.28
N GLY A 34 -21.69 -5.73 -7.57
CA GLY A 34 -20.32 -5.47 -7.11
C GLY A 34 -20.34 -4.40 -6.04
N ARG A 35 -19.53 -4.54 -5.01
CA ARG A 35 -19.35 -3.61 -3.92
C ARG A 35 -17.89 -3.35 -3.69
N ALA A 36 -17.52 -2.11 -3.43
CA ALA A 36 -16.17 -1.73 -3.03
C ALA A 36 -16.18 -0.56 -2.05
N ALA A 37 -15.28 -0.60 -1.10
CA ALA A 37 -15.02 0.48 -0.15
C ALA A 37 -13.64 1.11 -0.41
N VAL A 38 -13.56 2.43 -0.31
CA VAL A 38 -12.37 3.20 -0.66
C VAL A 38 -11.48 3.40 0.57
N PRO A 39 -10.16 3.08 0.50
CA PRO A 39 -9.24 3.39 1.59
C PRO A 39 -8.90 4.88 1.67
N SER A 40 -8.36 5.32 2.82
CA SER A 40 -8.04 6.72 3.10
C SER A 40 -6.67 6.89 3.74
N GLY A 41 -5.86 7.84 3.27
CA GLY A 41 -4.54 8.14 3.82
C GLY A 41 -4.59 8.97 5.12
N ALA A 42 -3.56 8.87 5.95
CA ALA A 42 -3.31 9.80 7.06
C ALA A 42 -2.35 10.91 6.63
N SER A 43 -1.18 10.55 6.16
CA SER A 43 -0.28 11.42 5.40
C SER A 43 -0.59 11.23 3.91
N THR A 44 -0.49 12.31 3.14
CA THR A 44 -0.74 12.28 1.69
C THR A 44 0.39 13.00 0.98
N GLY A 45 0.94 12.39 -0.07
CA GLY A 45 1.91 13.04 -0.95
C GLY A 45 1.30 14.29 -1.60
N GLU A 46 2.11 15.30 -1.85
CA GLU A 46 1.66 16.60 -2.40
C GLU A 46 0.91 16.44 -3.74
N HIS A 47 1.20 15.38 -4.48
CA HIS A 47 0.69 15.14 -5.83
C HIS A 47 -0.36 14.04 -5.94
N GLU A 48 -0.87 13.52 -4.83
CA GLU A 48 -1.96 12.53 -4.85
C GLU A 48 -3.25 13.11 -5.45
N ALA A 49 -4.04 12.23 -6.07
CA ALA A 49 -5.41 12.57 -6.45
C ALA A 49 -6.25 12.92 -5.22
N ILE A 50 -7.17 13.85 -5.38
CA ILE A 50 -7.87 14.47 -4.24
C ILE A 50 -8.95 13.56 -3.67
N GLU A 51 -8.80 13.18 -2.41
CA GLU A 51 -9.88 12.62 -1.62
C GLU A 51 -10.86 13.74 -1.23
N LEU A 52 -12.05 13.73 -1.82
CA LEU A 52 -13.04 14.78 -1.61
C LEU A 52 -13.71 14.63 -0.24
N ARG A 53 -13.47 15.61 0.64
CA ARG A 53 -14.05 15.74 1.98
C ARG A 53 -15.04 16.90 2.03
N ASP A 54 -16.05 16.79 2.92
CA ASP A 54 -17.11 17.79 3.04
C ASP A 54 -16.61 19.14 3.59
N GLY A 55 -15.62 19.10 4.51
CA GLY A 55 -15.08 20.27 5.18
C GLY A 55 -15.98 20.87 6.27
N ASP A 56 -17.18 20.32 6.48
CA ASP A 56 -18.12 20.76 7.52
C ASP A 56 -17.63 20.31 8.90
N LYS A 57 -17.11 21.26 9.69
CA LYS A 57 -16.58 21.01 11.03
C LYS A 57 -17.60 20.48 12.03
N ALA A 58 -18.90 20.73 11.81
CA ALA A 58 -19.97 20.25 12.68
C ALA A 58 -20.26 18.75 12.47
N ARG A 59 -19.76 18.16 11.37
CA ARG A 59 -19.98 16.77 11.05
C ARG A 59 -18.63 16.06 10.81
N TYR A 60 -18.34 15.01 11.59
CA TYR A 60 -17.08 14.27 11.56
C TYR A 60 -15.82 15.15 11.54
N LEU A 61 -15.86 16.29 12.23
CA LEU A 61 -14.76 17.26 12.30
C LEU A 61 -14.26 17.73 10.92
N GLY A 62 -15.14 17.76 9.92
CA GLY A 62 -14.83 18.14 8.55
C GLY A 62 -14.48 16.99 7.62
N LYS A 63 -14.38 15.74 8.15
CA LYS A 63 -13.95 14.56 7.39
C LYS A 63 -15.10 13.80 6.69
N GLY A 64 -16.35 14.28 6.73
CA GLY A 64 -17.47 13.69 6.02
C GLY A 64 -17.21 13.53 4.52
N VAL A 65 -17.90 12.60 3.84
CA VAL A 65 -17.75 12.31 2.41
C VAL A 65 -19.06 12.36 1.63
N LEU A 66 -20.06 13.08 2.16
CA LEU A 66 -21.37 13.18 1.49
C LEU A 66 -21.30 13.87 0.13
N LYS A 67 -20.36 14.80 -0.08
CA LYS A 67 -20.12 15.41 -1.41
C LYS A 67 -19.67 14.35 -2.42
N ALA A 68 -18.74 13.49 -2.05
CA ALA A 68 -18.29 12.39 -2.90
C ALA A 68 -19.45 11.40 -3.17
N VAL A 69 -20.20 11.03 -2.14
CA VAL A 69 -21.40 10.17 -2.26
C VAL A 69 -22.43 10.82 -3.20
N ALA A 70 -22.67 12.11 -3.07
CA ALA A 70 -23.58 12.85 -3.95
C ALA A 70 -23.08 12.85 -5.41
N ASN A 71 -21.77 13.04 -5.63
CA ASN A 71 -21.17 12.99 -6.97
C ASN A 71 -21.34 11.60 -7.62
N VAL A 72 -21.18 10.51 -6.85
CA VAL A 72 -21.49 9.17 -7.36
C VAL A 72 -22.95 9.08 -7.82
N LYS A 73 -23.90 9.50 -6.99
CA LYS A 73 -25.34 9.34 -7.26
C LYS A 73 -25.85 10.27 -8.38
N THR A 74 -25.34 11.51 -8.45
CA THR A 74 -25.92 12.55 -9.30
C THR A 74 -25.12 12.87 -10.55
N LYS A 75 -23.86 12.43 -10.63
CA LYS A 75 -22.95 12.68 -11.77
C LYS A 75 -22.45 11.39 -12.41
N LEU A 76 -21.81 10.50 -11.62
CA LEU A 76 -21.22 9.27 -12.14
C LEU A 76 -22.31 8.25 -12.53
N ALA A 77 -23.28 7.99 -11.69
CA ALA A 77 -24.33 7.02 -11.98
C ALA A 77 -25.14 7.36 -13.27
N PRO A 78 -25.65 8.60 -13.47
CA PRO A 78 -26.33 8.92 -14.71
C PRO A 78 -25.47 8.83 -15.97
N ALA A 79 -24.15 9.04 -15.83
CA ALA A 79 -23.22 8.93 -16.97
C ALA A 79 -22.89 7.50 -17.35
N LEU A 80 -23.01 6.54 -16.40
CA LEU A 80 -22.51 5.17 -16.58
C LEU A 80 -23.64 4.12 -16.67
N VAL A 81 -24.85 4.42 -16.23
CA VAL A 81 -26.00 3.53 -16.43
C VAL A 81 -26.22 3.30 -17.93
N GLY A 82 -26.32 2.03 -18.32
CA GLY A 82 -26.40 1.62 -19.72
C GLY A 82 -25.05 1.17 -20.33
N HIS A 83 -23.91 1.45 -19.66
CA HIS A 83 -22.60 0.95 -20.10
C HIS A 83 -22.43 -0.54 -19.76
N ASP A 84 -21.55 -1.20 -20.50
CA ASP A 84 -21.11 -2.57 -20.20
C ASP A 84 -20.06 -2.55 -19.09
N ALA A 85 -20.32 -3.22 -17.97
CA ALA A 85 -19.39 -3.32 -16.85
C ALA A 85 -18.06 -4.04 -17.22
N CYS A 86 -18.03 -4.83 -18.30
CA CYS A 86 -16.80 -5.45 -18.78
C CYS A 86 -15.87 -4.49 -19.52
N ASP A 87 -16.35 -3.29 -19.91
CA ASP A 87 -15.51 -2.24 -20.50
C ASP A 87 -14.90 -1.35 -19.38
N GLN A 88 -14.08 -1.95 -18.51
CA GLN A 88 -13.45 -1.25 -17.39
C GLN A 88 -12.70 0.01 -17.82
N VAL A 89 -11.91 -0.10 -18.90
CA VAL A 89 -11.11 1.02 -19.42
C VAL A 89 -11.99 2.15 -19.90
N GLY A 90 -13.04 1.83 -20.65
CA GLY A 90 -14.02 2.83 -21.14
C GLY A 90 -14.74 3.52 -20.01
N ILE A 91 -15.15 2.78 -18.98
CA ILE A 91 -15.82 3.32 -17.77
C ILE A 91 -14.87 4.26 -17.00
N ASP A 92 -13.65 3.84 -16.71
CA ASP A 92 -12.68 4.66 -15.97
C ASP A 92 -12.35 5.94 -16.74
N ARG A 93 -12.10 5.85 -18.04
CA ARG A 93 -11.86 7.01 -18.91
C ARG A 93 -13.06 7.96 -19.00
N ALA A 94 -14.28 7.44 -19.02
CA ALA A 94 -15.50 8.27 -18.99
C ALA A 94 -15.60 9.07 -17.69
N MET A 95 -15.28 8.45 -16.54
CA MET A 95 -15.29 9.12 -15.24
C MET A 95 -14.19 10.19 -15.13
N ILE A 96 -12.98 9.87 -15.58
CA ILE A 96 -11.84 10.81 -15.60
C ILE A 96 -12.15 12.02 -16.50
N LYS A 97 -12.70 11.78 -17.68
CA LYS A 97 -13.13 12.84 -18.59
C LYS A 97 -14.25 13.71 -17.99
N LEU A 98 -15.19 13.10 -17.27
CA LEU A 98 -16.28 13.81 -16.60
C LEU A 98 -15.75 14.70 -15.47
N ASP A 99 -14.75 14.25 -14.72
CA ASP A 99 -14.03 15.09 -13.74
C ASP A 99 -13.29 16.24 -14.42
N GLY A 100 -12.48 15.94 -15.43
CA GLY A 100 -11.76 16.91 -16.27
C GLY A 100 -10.65 17.68 -15.57
N THR A 101 -10.23 17.25 -14.35
CA THR A 101 -9.07 17.82 -13.65
C THR A 101 -7.98 16.76 -13.50
N SER A 102 -6.70 17.17 -13.45
CA SER A 102 -5.56 16.24 -13.31
C SER A 102 -5.56 15.47 -12.00
N THR A 103 -6.09 16.07 -10.93
CA THR A 103 -6.12 15.50 -9.58
C THR A 103 -7.49 14.95 -9.17
N LYS A 104 -8.45 14.84 -10.10
CA LYS A 104 -9.83 14.40 -9.82
C LYS A 104 -10.54 15.22 -8.73
N SER A 105 -10.20 16.52 -8.66
CA SER A 105 -10.66 17.41 -7.58
C SER A 105 -12.13 17.81 -7.68
N ARG A 106 -12.77 17.67 -8.84
CA ARG A 106 -14.16 18.06 -9.05
C ARG A 106 -15.16 17.02 -8.52
N LEU A 107 -14.91 15.74 -8.80
CA LEU A 107 -15.78 14.63 -8.38
C LEU A 107 -15.25 13.95 -7.14
N GLY A 108 -13.94 13.94 -6.95
CA GLY A 108 -13.21 13.24 -5.91
C GLY A 108 -12.65 11.90 -6.40
N ALA A 109 -11.36 11.66 -6.16
CA ALA A 109 -10.74 10.38 -6.45
C ALA A 109 -11.43 9.23 -5.72
N ASN A 110 -11.91 9.46 -4.49
CA ASN A 110 -12.66 8.48 -3.71
C ASN A 110 -14.01 8.11 -4.36
N ALA A 111 -14.71 9.05 -4.98
CA ALA A 111 -15.94 8.76 -5.72
C ALA A 111 -15.66 7.93 -6.98
N ILE A 112 -14.66 8.33 -7.76
CA ILE A 112 -14.25 7.65 -9.00
C ILE A 112 -13.76 6.23 -8.70
N LEU A 113 -12.85 6.08 -7.73
CA LEU A 113 -12.30 4.78 -7.36
C LEU A 113 -13.38 3.82 -6.86
N GLY A 114 -14.30 4.29 -6.02
CA GLY A 114 -15.39 3.45 -5.52
C GLY A 114 -16.22 2.85 -6.66
N VAL A 115 -16.55 3.65 -7.67
CA VAL A 115 -17.28 3.16 -8.86
C VAL A 115 -16.40 2.23 -9.70
N SER A 116 -15.14 2.57 -9.92
CA SER A 116 -14.19 1.76 -10.70
C SER A 116 -14.05 0.34 -10.13
N LEU A 117 -13.77 0.24 -8.83
CA LEU A 117 -13.60 -1.06 -8.16
C LEU A 117 -14.93 -1.86 -8.08
N ALA A 118 -16.04 -1.20 -7.72
CA ALA A 118 -17.34 -1.88 -7.65
C ALA A 118 -17.80 -2.41 -9.00
N THR A 119 -17.47 -1.71 -10.10
CA THR A 119 -17.73 -2.18 -11.47
C THR A 119 -16.97 -3.46 -11.79
N ALA A 120 -15.67 -3.51 -11.45
CA ALA A 120 -14.86 -4.71 -11.63
C ALA A 120 -15.42 -5.91 -10.86
N HIS A 121 -15.82 -5.70 -9.60
CA HIS A 121 -16.48 -6.73 -8.79
C HIS A 121 -17.78 -7.23 -9.42
N ALA A 122 -18.62 -6.32 -9.93
CA ALA A 122 -19.89 -6.68 -10.57
C ALA A 122 -19.65 -7.50 -11.85
N ALA A 123 -18.70 -7.08 -12.68
CA ALA A 123 -18.32 -7.77 -13.91
C ALA A 123 -17.76 -9.17 -13.63
N ALA A 124 -16.84 -9.29 -12.68
CA ALA A 124 -16.27 -10.57 -12.26
C ALA A 124 -17.35 -11.54 -11.77
N ALA A 125 -18.26 -11.07 -10.89
CA ALA A 125 -19.39 -11.85 -10.40
C ALA A 125 -20.32 -12.31 -11.53
N ALA A 126 -20.65 -11.41 -12.47
CA ALA A 126 -21.49 -11.75 -13.63
C ALA A 126 -20.86 -12.80 -14.53
N LEU A 127 -19.54 -12.79 -14.67
CA LEU A 127 -18.80 -13.78 -15.46
C LEU A 127 -18.49 -15.08 -14.70
N GLY A 128 -18.87 -15.17 -13.43
CA GLY A 128 -18.59 -16.33 -12.57
C GLY A 128 -17.09 -16.54 -12.32
N GLN A 129 -16.31 -15.46 -12.32
CA GLN A 129 -14.88 -15.48 -12.09
C GLN A 129 -14.51 -14.82 -10.77
N PRO A 130 -13.52 -15.34 -10.03
CA PRO A 130 -12.91 -14.62 -8.93
C PRO A 130 -12.22 -13.35 -9.46
N LEU A 131 -12.20 -12.28 -8.65
CA LEU A 131 -11.77 -10.97 -9.11
C LEU A 131 -10.33 -10.97 -9.65
N TYR A 132 -9.40 -11.64 -8.96
CA TYR A 132 -8.01 -11.69 -9.42
C TYR A 132 -7.85 -12.31 -10.81
N LYS A 133 -8.67 -13.34 -11.14
CA LYS A 133 -8.68 -13.96 -12.46
C LYS A 133 -9.33 -13.08 -13.52
N TYR A 134 -10.44 -12.45 -13.18
CA TYR A 134 -11.09 -11.50 -14.06
C TYR A 134 -10.16 -10.37 -14.49
N LEU A 135 -9.43 -9.80 -13.53
CA LEU A 135 -8.52 -8.68 -13.77
C LEU A 135 -7.20 -9.09 -14.43
N GLY A 136 -6.60 -10.19 -14.01
CA GLY A 136 -5.25 -10.61 -14.43
C GLY A 136 -5.22 -11.72 -15.49
N GLY A 137 -6.40 -12.25 -15.84
CA GLY A 137 -6.51 -13.35 -16.82
C GLY A 137 -5.94 -14.68 -16.32
N PRO A 138 -5.72 -15.63 -17.22
CA PRO A 138 -5.32 -17.00 -16.87
C PRO A 138 -3.91 -17.11 -16.28
N ASN A 139 -3.08 -16.08 -16.41
CA ASN A 139 -1.71 -16.06 -15.88
C ASN A 139 -1.59 -15.44 -14.48
N ALA A 140 -2.69 -14.97 -13.86
CA ALA A 140 -2.72 -14.48 -12.49
C ALA A 140 -2.55 -15.66 -11.52
N LYS A 141 -1.33 -15.83 -10.96
CA LYS A 141 -0.94 -16.99 -10.16
C LYS A 141 0.16 -16.74 -9.13
N VAL A 142 0.71 -15.52 -9.09
CA VAL A 142 1.79 -15.19 -8.17
C VAL A 142 1.21 -14.63 -6.88
N LEU A 143 1.31 -15.40 -5.78
CA LEU A 143 1.01 -14.97 -4.43
C LEU A 143 2.13 -14.02 -3.97
N PRO A 144 1.79 -12.82 -3.49
CA PRO A 144 2.79 -11.83 -3.10
C PRO A 144 3.50 -12.20 -1.80
N VAL A 145 4.78 -11.87 -1.68
CA VAL A 145 5.48 -11.83 -0.39
C VAL A 145 4.92 -10.67 0.42
N PRO A 146 4.40 -10.90 1.63
CA PRO A 146 3.89 -9.83 2.47
C PRO A 146 5.03 -9.06 3.15
N MET A 147 4.95 -7.74 3.10
CA MET A 147 5.75 -6.79 3.88
C MET A 147 4.93 -6.42 5.13
N MET A 148 5.22 -7.10 6.24
CA MET A 148 4.40 -7.05 7.45
C MET A 148 4.94 -6.02 8.43
N ASN A 149 4.24 -4.89 8.60
CA ASN A 149 4.60 -3.86 9.58
C ASN A 149 4.38 -4.38 11.01
N ILE A 150 5.45 -4.81 11.70
CA ILE A 150 5.37 -5.36 13.05
C ILE A 150 5.79 -4.36 14.14
N MET A 151 6.42 -3.25 13.76
CA MET A 151 6.84 -2.20 14.71
C MET A 151 6.78 -0.82 14.07
N ASN A 152 6.24 0.15 14.81
CA ASN A 152 6.03 1.52 14.38
C ASN A 152 6.96 2.49 15.09
N GLY A 153 7.36 3.53 14.37
CA GLY A 153 8.01 4.75 14.84
C GLY A 153 7.42 5.97 14.13
N GLY A 154 8.22 6.99 13.89
CA GLY A 154 7.85 8.17 13.10
C GLY A 154 6.52 8.78 13.54
N ALA A 155 5.71 9.18 12.58
CA ALA A 155 4.36 9.71 12.83
C ALA A 155 3.37 8.69 13.40
N HIS A 156 3.66 7.39 13.27
CA HIS A 156 2.80 6.29 13.73
C HIS A 156 3.03 5.89 15.20
N SER A 157 3.92 6.57 15.94
CA SER A 157 4.25 6.22 17.32
C SER A 157 4.80 7.43 18.09
N ASP A 158 4.59 7.45 19.40
CA ASP A 158 5.25 8.40 20.32
C ASP A 158 6.70 8.00 20.67
N ALA A 159 7.21 6.91 20.07
CA ALA A 159 8.59 6.47 20.29
C ALA A 159 9.60 7.51 19.79
N PRO A 160 10.79 7.60 20.44
CA PRO A 160 11.87 8.48 19.97
C PRO A 160 12.63 7.84 18.78
N ILE A 161 11.90 7.49 17.73
CA ILE A 161 12.39 6.88 16.50
C ILE A 161 11.83 7.69 15.33
N ASP A 162 12.69 8.12 14.40
CA ASP A 162 12.26 8.94 13.26
C ASP A 162 11.67 8.11 12.11
N PHE A 163 12.11 6.88 11.92
CA PHE A 163 11.61 5.97 10.88
C PHE A 163 10.21 5.45 11.23
N GLN A 164 9.34 5.38 10.22
CA GLN A 164 7.91 5.17 10.42
C GLN A 164 7.51 3.71 10.63
N GLU A 165 8.05 2.78 9.83
CA GLU A 165 7.66 1.36 9.89
C GLU A 165 8.85 0.42 9.76
N PHE A 166 8.80 -0.64 10.55
CA PHE A 166 9.75 -1.75 10.51
C PHE A 166 8.99 -3.03 10.15
N MET A 167 9.32 -3.57 8.99
CA MET A 167 8.61 -4.71 8.40
C MET A 167 9.48 -5.96 8.36
N ILE A 168 8.82 -7.11 8.46
CA ILE A 168 9.41 -8.41 8.16
C ILE A 168 8.85 -8.93 6.84
N MET A 169 9.69 -9.66 6.10
CA MET A 169 9.36 -10.29 4.83
C MET A 169 9.76 -11.77 4.89
N PRO A 170 8.81 -12.71 4.88
CA PRO A 170 9.09 -14.16 4.95
C PRO A 170 9.50 -14.73 3.58
N THR A 171 10.64 -14.26 3.07
CA THR A 171 11.13 -14.56 1.72
C THR A 171 11.63 -16.00 1.56
N GLY A 172 11.97 -16.68 2.67
CA GLY A 172 12.39 -18.07 2.68
C GLY A 172 11.23 -19.08 2.70
N ALA A 173 9.97 -18.62 2.78
CA ALA A 173 8.80 -19.50 2.74
C ALA A 173 8.59 -20.09 1.34
N LYS A 174 7.94 -21.26 1.27
CA LYS A 174 7.64 -21.96 0.01
C LYS A 174 6.23 -21.72 -0.50
N SER A 175 5.36 -21.15 0.34
CA SER A 175 3.97 -20.83 0.05
C SER A 175 3.56 -19.57 0.79
N PHE A 176 2.47 -18.95 0.36
CA PHE A 176 1.93 -17.78 1.07
C PHE A 176 1.47 -18.16 2.48
N SER A 177 0.78 -19.29 2.64
CA SER A 177 0.32 -19.79 3.93
C SER A 177 1.49 -20.06 4.89
N GLU A 178 2.61 -20.61 4.42
CA GLU A 178 3.82 -20.76 5.22
C GLU A 178 4.40 -19.40 5.62
N GLY A 179 4.50 -18.46 4.69
CA GLY A 179 4.99 -17.10 4.96
C GLY A 179 4.13 -16.35 5.97
N LEU A 180 2.82 -16.47 5.87
CA LEU A 180 1.89 -15.88 6.83
C LEU A 180 2.06 -16.50 8.23
N ARG A 181 2.19 -17.83 8.33
CA ARG A 181 2.47 -18.53 9.61
C ARG A 181 3.78 -18.03 10.23
N MET A 182 4.86 -17.97 9.44
CA MET A 182 6.15 -17.46 9.91
C MET A 182 6.02 -16.05 10.47
N GLY A 183 5.31 -15.17 9.76
CA GLY A 183 5.04 -13.82 10.22
C GLY A 183 4.29 -13.77 11.54
N CYS A 184 3.24 -14.58 11.71
CA CYS A 184 2.46 -14.68 12.97
C CYS A 184 3.33 -15.14 14.14
N GLU A 185 4.16 -16.14 13.93
CA GLU A 185 5.06 -16.67 14.97
C GLU A 185 6.11 -15.62 15.38
N VAL A 186 6.68 -14.88 14.43
CA VAL A 186 7.60 -13.76 14.73
C VAL A 186 6.86 -12.63 15.46
N PHE A 187 5.64 -12.27 15.04
CA PHE A 187 4.83 -11.23 15.69
C PHE A 187 4.57 -11.58 17.17
N HIS A 188 4.18 -12.81 17.47
CA HIS A 188 3.97 -13.25 18.84
C HIS A 188 5.27 -13.33 19.65
N SER A 189 6.37 -13.76 19.01
CA SER A 189 7.70 -13.73 19.61
C SER A 189 8.12 -12.30 19.96
N LEU A 190 7.91 -11.34 19.05
CA LEU A 190 8.21 -9.93 19.30
C LEU A 190 7.39 -9.39 20.48
N LYS A 191 6.10 -9.72 20.57
CA LYS A 191 5.27 -9.35 21.72
C LYS A 191 5.88 -9.81 23.03
N LYS A 192 6.41 -11.05 23.07
CA LYS A 192 7.10 -11.60 24.25
C LYS A 192 8.38 -10.84 24.56
N VAL A 193 9.24 -10.61 23.56
CA VAL A 193 10.50 -9.83 23.70
C VAL A 193 10.23 -8.45 24.27
N LEU A 194 9.20 -7.74 23.76
CA LEU A 194 8.83 -6.42 24.27
C LEU A 194 8.35 -6.46 25.72
N LYS A 195 7.51 -7.44 26.09
CA LYS A 195 7.04 -7.63 27.47
C LYS A 195 8.19 -7.89 28.44
N GLU A 196 9.13 -8.75 28.07
CA GLU A 196 10.31 -9.08 28.89
C GLU A 196 11.22 -7.87 29.13
N LYS A 197 11.21 -6.89 28.19
CA LYS A 197 11.88 -5.60 28.33
C LYS A 197 11.05 -4.54 29.07
N GLY A 198 9.85 -4.88 29.56
CA GLY A 198 8.94 -3.94 30.21
C GLY A 198 8.33 -2.90 29.27
N LEU A 199 8.32 -3.16 27.95
CA LEU A 199 7.84 -2.23 26.94
C LEU A 199 6.35 -2.49 26.58
N ALA A 200 5.67 -1.44 26.13
CA ALA A 200 4.28 -1.53 25.69
C ALA A 200 4.11 -2.47 24.49
N THR A 201 3.00 -3.22 24.49
CA THR A 201 2.58 -4.07 23.37
C THR A 201 1.23 -3.63 22.79
N ALA A 202 0.87 -2.36 22.99
CA ALA A 202 -0.22 -1.73 22.25
C ALA A 202 0.17 -1.61 20.78
N VAL A 203 -0.82 -1.69 19.90
CA VAL A 203 -0.61 -1.62 18.46
C VAL A 203 -1.13 -0.31 17.89
N GLY A 204 -0.46 0.17 16.85
CA GLY A 204 -0.86 1.34 16.08
C GLY A 204 -1.98 1.05 15.06
N ASP A 205 -2.26 2.02 14.22
CA ASP A 205 -3.35 1.96 13.22
C ASP A 205 -3.22 0.81 12.24
N GLU A 206 -2.00 0.37 11.97
CA GLU A 206 -1.71 -0.73 11.03
C GLU A 206 -1.42 -2.07 11.72
N GLY A 207 -1.61 -2.15 13.04
CA GLY A 207 -1.48 -3.38 13.83
C GLY A 207 -0.06 -3.72 14.29
N GLY A 208 0.97 -2.95 13.91
CA GLY A 208 2.33 -3.08 14.45
C GLY A 208 2.44 -2.55 15.86
N PHE A 209 3.36 -3.07 16.67
CA PHE A 209 3.62 -2.59 18.03
C PHE A 209 4.22 -1.18 18.01
N ALA A 210 3.92 -0.38 19.02
CA ALA A 210 4.42 1.00 19.18
C ALA A 210 5.18 1.18 20.51
N PRO A 211 6.26 0.42 20.78
CA PRO A 211 7.04 0.53 22.01
C PRO A 211 7.95 1.76 22.00
N LYS A 212 8.22 2.33 23.17
CA LYS A 212 9.23 3.40 23.33
C LYS A 212 10.64 2.81 23.33
N LEU A 213 11.16 2.49 22.14
CA LEU A 213 12.55 2.09 21.94
C LEU A 213 13.43 3.31 21.65
N ALA A 214 14.71 3.23 22.02
CA ALA A 214 15.61 4.37 22.04
C ALA A 214 16.17 4.77 20.66
N SER A 215 16.15 3.87 19.67
CA SER A 215 16.73 4.12 18.33
C SER A 215 16.18 3.16 17.29
N THR A 216 16.45 3.47 16.02
CA THR A 216 16.21 2.60 14.86
C THR A 216 16.89 1.24 15.04
N GLU A 217 18.15 1.22 15.49
CA GLU A 217 18.89 -0.02 15.72
C GLU A 217 18.28 -0.84 16.87
N ALA A 218 17.82 -0.21 17.93
CA ALA A 218 17.13 -0.90 19.02
C ALA A 218 15.86 -1.60 18.56
N ALA A 219 15.13 -1.01 17.61
CA ALA A 219 13.98 -1.61 16.99
C ALA A 219 14.37 -2.84 16.14
N LEU A 220 15.39 -2.70 15.29
CA LEU A 220 15.90 -3.79 14.45
C LEU A 220 16.48 -4.94 15.29
N ASP A 221 17.18 -4.64 16.38
CA ASP A 221 17.72 -5.65 17.30
C ASP A 221 16.61 -6.42 18.02
N ALA A 222 15.52 -5.74 18.41
CA ALA A 222 14.36 -6.41 19.01
C ALA A 222 13.67 -7.35 18.01
N ILE A 223 13.52 -6.94 16.76
CA ILE A 223 12.98 -7.76 15.67
C ILE A 223 13.90 -8.95 15.39
N ALA A 224 15.22 -8.72 15.29
CA ALA A 224 16.19 -9.79 15.07
C ALA A 224 16.13 -10.85 16.18
N LEU A 225 16.02 -10.43 17.44
CA LEU A 225 15.84 -11.34 18.57
C LEU A 225 14.51 -12.11 18.47
N ALA A 226 13.43 -11.44 18.05
CA ALA A 226 12.12 -12.09 17.89
C ALA A 226 12.15 -13.15 16.78
N VAL A 227 12.79 -12.86 15.65
CA VAL A 227 12.99 -13.83 14.55
C VAL A 227 13.75 -15.06 15.03
N LYS A 228 14.87 -14.84 15.75
CA LYS A 228 15.67 -15.93 16.34
C LYS A 228 14.87 -16.76 17.33
N ASN A 229 14.11 -16.11 18.23
CA ASN A 229 13.32 -16.81 19.26
C ASN A 229 12.13 -17.57 18.65
N ALA A 230 11.64 -17.15 17.48
CA ALA A 230 10.64 -17.89 16.69
C ALA A 230 11.25 -19.08 15.92
N GLY A 231 12.57 -19.29 15.97
CA GLY A 231 13.25 -20.41 15.33
C GLY A 231 13.67 -20.15 13.88
N TYR A 232 13.57 -18.91 13.41
CA TYR A 232 13.93 -18.54 12.04
C TYR A 232 15.31 -17.89 11.94
N LYS A 233 15.88 -17.92 10.74
CA LYS A 233 17.18 -17.30 10.41
C LYS A 233 16.94 -15.99 9.70
N LEU A 234 17.34 -14.89 10.36
CA LEU A 234 17.33 -13.56 9.77
C LEU A 234 18.30 -13.51 8.56
N GLY A 235 17.86 -12.92 7.46
CA GLY A 235 18.61 -12.87 6.22
C GLY A 235 18.49 -14.11 5.33
N LYS A 236 17.80 -15.17 5.79
CA LYS A 236 17.54 -16.39 5.02
C LYS A 236 16.05 -16.72 4.95
N ASP A 237 15.43 -16.89 6.10
CA ASP A 237 14.01 -17.24 6.19
C ASP A 237 13.13 -15.97 6.24
N ILE A 238 13.61 -14.97 6.99
CA ILE A 238 13.00 -13.65 7.16
C ILE A 238 14.01 -12.57 6.78
N ASN A 239 13.64 -11.68 5.91
CA ASN A 239 14.35 -10.43 5.63
C ASN A 239 13.59 -9.23 6.21
N LEU A 240 14.22 -8.06 6.21
CA LEU A 240 13.69 -6.83 6.78
C LEU A 240 13.38 -5.84 5.66
N ALA A 241 12.36 -5.01 5.90
CA ALA A 241 12.05 -3.84 5.10
C ALA A 241 11.73 -2.66 6.00
N LEU A 242 11.96 -1.47 5.48
CA LEU A 242 11.69 -0.20 6.17
C LEU A 242 10.77 0.67 5.33
N ASP A 243 9.86 1.37 6.00
CA ASP A 243 9.26 2.60 5.51
C ASP A 243 9.81 3.75 6.36
N VAL A 244 10.55 4.63 5.73
CA VAL A 244 11.26 5.71 6.43
C VAL A 244 10.39 6.96 6.51
N ALA A 245 9.55 7.21 5.50
CA ALA A 245 8.75 8.41 5.33
C ALA A 245 9.61 9.69 5.53
N ALA A 246 10.74 9.76 4.81
CA ALA A 246 11.78 10.77 5.06
C ALA A 246 11.31 12.22 4.83
N SER A 247 10.21 12.44 4.11
CA SER A 247 9.59 13.75 3.95
C SER A 247 9.15 14.35 5.29
N GLU A 248 8.76 13.53 6.29
CA GLU A 248 8.30 13.96 7.62
C GLU A 248 9.39 14.68 8.45
N PHE A 249 10.63 14.38 8.18
CA PHE A 249 11.76 15.01 8.90
C PHE A 249 12.74 15.75 7.97
N TYR A 250 12.33 15.99 6.72
CA TYR A 250 13.09 16.83 5.79
C TYR A 250 12.78 18.31 5.99
N VAL A 251 13.82 19.14 6.03
CA VAL A 251 13.71 20.60 6.14
C VAL A 251 14.09 21.20 4.79
N LYS A 252 13.09 21.58 4.01
CA LYS A 252 13.22 22.00 2.59
C LYS A 252 14.18 23.19 2.44
N GLU A 253 14.07 24.20 3.33
CA GLU A 253 14.90 25.42 3.29
C GLU A 253 16.38 25.14 3.55
N LYS A 254 16.68 24.12 4.35
CA LYS A 254 18.05 23.72 4.70
C LYS A 254 18.57 22.58 3.85
N LYS A 255 17.72 21.99 3.00
CA LYS A 255 18.02 20.76 2.25
C LYS A 255 18.66 19.68 3.13
N SER A 256 18.11 19.47 4.32
CA SER A 256 18.67 18.56 5.32
C SER A 256 17.57 17.75 6.01
N TYR A 257 17.96 16.58 6.52
CA TYR A 257 17.12 15.66 7.28
C TYR A 257 17.43 15.83 8.76
N VAL A 258 16.41 16.04 9.59
CA VAL A 258 16.58 16.27 11.02
C VAL A 258 15.91 15.17 11.82
N PHE A 259 16.67 14.36 12.51
CA PHE A 259 16.16 13.29 13.37
C PHE A 259 15.59 13.87 14.68
N LYS A 260 14.44 14.54 14.55
CA LYS A 260 13.81 15.34 15.63
C LYS A 260 13.37 14.49 16.82
N LYS A 261 12.95 13.25 16.57
CA LYS A 261 12.42 12.37 17.60
C LYS A 261 13.51 11.61 18.35
N SER A 262 14.64 11.33 17.70
CA SER A 262 15.73 10.54 18.29
C SER A 262 16.92 11.41 18.73
N SER A 263 17.91 11.54 17.87
CA SER A 263 19.22 12.11 18.24
C SER A 263 19.32 13.63 18.09
N GLY A 264 18.40 14.27 17.40
CA GLY A 264 18.52 15.68 16.99
C GLY A 264 19.55 15.91 15.87
N ALA A 265 20.12 14.84 15.30
CA ALA A 265 21.13 14.95 14.24
C ALA A 265 20.56 15.66 13.00
N VAL A 266 21.37 16.52 12.41
CA VAL A 266 21.09 17.20 11.14
C VAL A 266 21.97 16.55 10.08
N LEU A 267 21.34 15.90 9.10
CA LEU A 267 22.01 15.12 8.07
C LEU A 267 21.81 15.75 6.70
N SER A 268 22.87 15.84 5.93
CA SER A 268 22.77 16.13 4.50
C SER A 268 22.25 14.91 3.73
N GLY A 269 21.91 15.08 2.45
CA GLY A 269 21.57 13.95 1.59
C GLY A 269 22.67 12.88 1.53
N ASP A 270 23.94 13.29 1.47
CA ASP A 270 25.07 12.37 1.46
C ASP A 270 25.23 11.60 2.79
N ASP A 271 24.93 12.27 3.91
CA ASP A 271 24.92 11.61 5.22
C ASP A 271 23.79 10.57 5.32
N MET A 272 22.61 10.86 4.76
CA MET A 272 21.50 9.90 4.68
C MET A 272 21.88 8.67 3.84
N VAL A 273 22.50 8.86 2.68
CA VAL A 273 22.98 7.75 1.85
C VAL A 273 24.00 6.90 2.62
N ASN A 274 24.95 7.53 3.31
CA ASN A 274 25.93 6.82 4.13
C ASN A 274 25.28 6.10 5.32
N PHE A 275 24.25 6.67 5.91
CA PHE A 275 23.47 6.03 6.97
C PHE A 275 22.85 4.72 6.48
N TYR A 276 22.14 4.74 5.32
CA TYR A 276 21.56 3.52 4.74
C TYR A 276 22.60 2.49 4.35
N ARG A 277 23.74 2.91 3.78
CA ARG A 277 24.86 1.97 3.49
C ARG A 277 25.32 1.22 4.72
N LYS A 278 25.47 1.91 5.86
CA LYS A 278 25.87 1.26 7.13
C LYS A 278 24.77 0.36 7.68
N LEU A 279 23.51 0.81 7.61
CA LEU A 279 22.38 0.07 8.14
C LEU A 279 22.15 -1.24 7.37
N THR A 280 22.18 -1.19 6.03
CA THR A 280 22.01 -2.37 5.16
C THR A 280 23.22 -3.29 5.16
N ALA A 281 24.41 -2.84 5.58
CA ALA A 281 25.57 -3.70 5.82
C ALA A 281 25.46 -4.47 7.14
N LYS A 282 24.76 -3.90 8.14
CA LYS A 282 24.58 -4.51 9.47
C LYS A 282 23.37 -5.44 9.55
N TYR A 283 22.29 -5.10 8.89
CA TYR A 283 21.02 -5.83 8.93
C TYR A 283 20.61 -6.27 7.52
N PRO A 284 19.95 -7.44 7.34
CA PRO A 284 19.48 -7.91 6.05
C PRO A 284 18.21 -7.15 5.61
N ILE A 285 18.36 -5.85 5.41
CA ILE A 285 17.32 -4.97 4.89
C ILE A 285 17.38 -5.05 3.36
N ILE A 286 16.33 -5.58 2.76
CA ILE A 286 16.21 -5.78 1.32
C ILE A 286 15.32 -4.76 0.63
N SER A 287 14.57 -3.95 1.41
CA SER A 287 13.67 -2.92 0.87
C SER A 287 13.64 -1.69 1.77
N ILE A 288 13.71 -0.51 1.17
CA ILE A 288 13.56 0.80 1.84
C ILE A 288 12.57 1.62 1.03
N GLU A 289 11.45 1.96 1.67
CA GLU A 289 10.41 2.86 1.14
C GLU A 289 10.67 4.26 1.63
N ASP A 290 10.53 5.24 0.72
CA ASP A 290 10.68 6.68 0.95
C ASP A 290 11.91 7.04 1.82
N GLY A 291 13.06 6.46 1.43
CA GLY A 291 14.33 6.70 2.09
C GLY A 291 14.85 8.14 1.94
N CYS A 292 14.29 8.92 1.01
CA CYS A 292 14.55 10.35 0.84
C CYS A 292 13.22 11.09 0.67
N ALA A 293 13.23 12.40 0.90
CA ALA A 293 12.05 13.24 0.73
C ALA A 293 11.56 13.24 -0.74
N GLU A 294 10.25 13.34 -0.94
CA GLU A 294 9.58 13.31 -2.26
C GLU A 294 10.12 14.35 -3.24
N GLY A 295 10.56 15.51 -2.74
CA GLY A 295 11.15 16.59 -3.56
C GLY A 295 12.66 16.49 -3.76
N ASP A 296 13.38 15.60 -3.04
CA ASP A 296 14.85 15.52 -3.09
C ASP A 296 15.35 14.45 -4.08
N TRP A 297 15.01 14.64 -5.34
CA TRP A 297 15.39 13.74 -6.44
C TRP A 297 16.90 13.52 -6.57
N ASN A 298 17.70 14.50 -6.18
CA ASN A 298 19.17 14.38 -6.21
C ASN A 298 19.68 13.36 -5.19
N THR A 299 19.19 13.42 -3.96
CA THR A 299 19.55 12.43 -2.92
C THR A 299 18.99 11.05 -3.26
N TRP A 300 17.78 10.98 -3.81
CA TRP A 300 17.20 9.73 -4.32
C TRP A 300 18.09 9.06 -5.37
N LYS A 301 18.58 9.85 -6.35
CA LYS A 301 19.51 9.31 -7.37
C LYS A 301 20.80 8.79 -6.75
N LYS A 302 21.43 9.56 -5.83
CA LYS A 302 22.62 9.12 -5.12
C LYS A 302 22.37 7.84 -4.30
N LEU A 303 21.22 7.73 -3.65
CA LEU A 303 20.84 6.52 -2.89
C LEU A 303 20.71 5.32 -3.83
N THR A 304 20.07 5.51 -4.99
CA THR A 304 19.90 4.47 -6.00
C THR A 304 21.25 3.98 -6.51
N ASP A 305 22.17 4.89 -6.83
CA ASP A 305 23.52 4.54 -7.28
C ASP A 305 24.35 3.84 -6.21
N ALA A 306 24.09 4.14 -4.93
CA ALA A 306 24.88 3.60 -3.82
C ALA A 306 24.48 2.20 -3.37
N ILE A 307 23.19 1.84 -3.43
CA ILE A 307 22.68 0.57 -2.89
C ILE A 307 21.56 -0.06 -3.73
N GLY A 308 21.09 0.56 -4.81
CA GLY A 308 19.96 0.07 -5.60
C GLY A 308 20.22 -1.24 -6.37
N ASP A 309 21.47 -1.68 -6.48
CA ASP A 309 21.85 -2.98 -7.03
C ASP A 309 21.46 -4.16 -6.13
N ARG A 310 21.41 -3.95 -4.82
CA ARG A 310 21.18 -4.97 -3.79
C ARG A 310 19.98 -4.70 -2.89
N VAL A 311 19.42 -3.48 -2.91
CA VAL A 311 18.26 -3.07 -2.09
C VAL A 311 17.17 -2.53 -2.97
N GLN A 312 15.95 -2.98 -2.74
CA GLN A 312 14.77 -2.42 -3.35
C GLN A 312 14.52 -1.02 -2.75
N LEU A 313 14.47 -0.01 -3.60
CA LEU A 313 14.18 1.37 -3.23
C LEU A 313 12.81 1.75 -3.75
N VAL A 314 11.84 1.82 -2.85
CA VAL A 314 10.43 1.99 -3.18
C VAL A 314 10.05 3.46 -3.08
N GLY A 315 9.54 4.03 -4.18
CA GLY A 315 8.95 5.35 -4.16
C GLY A 315 7.45 5.26 -3.87
N ASP A 316 7.02 5.79 -2.72
CA ASP A 316 5.62 6.04 -2.35
C ASP A 316 5.26 7.48 -2.69
N ASP A 317 5.59 8.44 -1.83
CA ASP A 317 5.35 9.87 -2.07
C ASP A 317 6.13 10.39 -3.29
N LEU A 318 7.26 9.75 -3.62
CA LEU A 318 8.04 10.08 -4.82
C LEU A 318 7.25 9.88 -6.12
N PHE A 319 6.42 8.85 -6.20
CA PHE A 319 5.70 8.47 -7.43
C PHE A 319 4.19 8.59 -7.35
N VAL A 320 3.60 8.56 -6.16
CA VAL A 320 2.16 8.66 -5.87
C VAL A 320 1.28 7.83 -6.81
N THR A 321 1.74 6.64 -7.20
CA THR A 321 1.09 5.74 -8.18
C THR A 321 0.83 6.41 -9.55
N ASN A 322 1.54 7.48 -9.87
CA ASN A 322 1.35 8.29 -11.07
C ASN A 322 2.41 7.96 -12.13
N THR A 323 1.95 7.61 -13.34
CA THR A 323 2.81 7.22 -14.45
C THR A 323 3.76 8.33 -14.93
N GLU A 324 3.41 9.60 -14.77
CA GLU A 324 4.30 10.72 -15.15
C GLU A 324 5.51 10.82 -14.21
N PHE A 325 5.29 10.69 -12.88
CA PHE A 325 6.38 10.67 -11.90
C PHE A 325 7.21 9.39 -12.01
N LEU A 326 6.56 8.24 -12.22
CA LEU A 326 7.25 6.96 -12.44
C LEU A 326 8.13 7.02 -13.70
N LYS A 327 7.61 7.54 -14.80
CA LYS A 327 8.38 7.76 -16.04
C LYS A 327 9.63 8.61 -15.80
N ARG A 328 9.49 9.71 -15.06
CA ARG A 328 10.63 10.52 -14.66
C ARG A 328 11.66 9.72 -13.88
N GLY A 329 11.22 8.90 -12.91
CA GLY A 329 12.09 8.02 -12.14
C GLY A 329 12.87 7.04 -13.01
N ILE A 330 12.18 6.41 -13.95
CA ILE A 330 12.76 5.47 -14.93
C ILE A 330 13.80 6.17 -15.80
N GLU A 331 13.48 7.32 -16.38
CA GLU A 331 14.37 8.08 -17.26
C GLU A 331 15.62 8.59 -16.55
N THR A 332 15.51 8.91 -15.27
CA THR A 332 16.65 9.41 -14.46
C THR A 332 17.37 8.29 -13.68
N GLY A 333 16.90 7.06 -13.73
CA GLY A 333 17.44 5.94 -12.95
C GLY A 333 17.32 6.17 -11.44
N THR A 334 16.17 6.68 -10.99
CA THR A 334 15.88 7.06 -9.60
C THR A 334 14.89 6.08 -8.99
N ALA A 335 15.21 5.49 -7.83
CA ALA A 335 14.52 4.35 -7.24
C ALA A 335 14.61 3.09 -8.16
N ASN A 336 13.94 2.01 -7.79
CA ASN A 336 13.84 0.79 -8.60
C ASN A 336 12.56 -0.01 -8.33
N SER A 337 11.63 0.60 -7.58
CA SER A 337 10.33 0.04 -7.22
C SER A 337 9.31 1.16 -6.99
N ILE A 338 8.04 0.86 -7.22
CA ILE A 338 6.92 1.76 -6.93
C ILE A 338 6.01 1.14 -5.87
N LEU A 339 5.57 1.95 -4.90
CA LEU A 339 4.43 1.61 -4.07
C LEU A 339 3.14 1.97 -4.81
N VAL A 340 2.19 1.06 -4.85
CA VAL A 340 0.95 1.21 -5.61
C VAL A 340 -0.23 1.28 -4.65
N LYS A 341 -0.81 2.46 -4.51
CA LYS A 341 -1.98 2.75 -3.70
C LYS A 341 -3.13 3.19 -4.61
N VAL A 342 -4.15 2.36 -4.73
CA VAL A 342 -5.26 2.58 -5.66
C VAL A 342 -5.93 3.95 -5.55
N ASN A 343 -5.99 4.52 -4.34
CA ASN A 343 -6.61 5.81 -4.10
C ASN A 343 -5.69 7.02 -4.38
N GLN A 344 -4.37 6.84 -4.48
CA GLN A 344 -3.45 7.92 -4.86
C GLN A 344 -3.67 8.38 -6.30
N ILE A 345 -4.12 7.47 -7.15
CA ILE A 345 -4.42 7.76 -8.57
C ILE A 345 -5.94 7.76 -8.86
N GLY A 346 -6.72 6.88 -8.20
CA GLY A 346 -8.17 6.96 -8.13
C GLY A 346 -8.94 6.22 -9.21
N SER A 347 -8.32 5.33 -10.00
CA SER A 347 -8.99 4.37 -10.87
C SER A 347 -8.21 3.07 -11.00
N LEU A 348 -8.91 1.98 -11.31
CA LEU A 348 -8.29 0.67 -11.52
C LEU A 348 -7.41 0.67 -12.77
N THR A 349 -7.87 1.28 -13.86
CA THR A 349 -7.11 1.38 -15.11
C THR A 349 -5.76 2.08 -14.91
N GLU A 350 -5.73 3.28 -14.30
CA GLU A 350 -4.48 3.99 -14.05
C GLU A 350 -3.57 3.24 -13.06
N THR A 351 -4.17 2.50 -12.10
CA THR A 351 -3.41 1.63 -11.19
C THR A 351 -2.67 0.54 -11.96
N PHE A 352 -3.35 -0.11 -12.92
CA PHE A 352 -2.73 -1.13 -13.77
C PHE A 352 -1.68 -0.53 -14.70
N ASP A 353 -1.95 0.62 -15.30
CA ASP A 353 -0.99 1.35 -16.15
C ASP A 353 0.33 1.62 -15.39
N ALA A 354 0.25 2.02 -14.11
CA ALA A 354 1.44 2.25 -13.28
C ALA A 354 2.22 0.96 -13.01
N VAL A 355 1.52 -0.15 -12.69
CA VAL A 355 2.16 -1.45 -12.47
C VAL A 355 2.82 -1.98 -13.74
N GLU A 356 2.16 -1.87 -14.89
CA GLU A 356 2.67 -2.30 -16.19
C GLU A 356 3.93 -1.52 -16.57
N MET A 357 3.87 -0.18 -16.49
CA MET A 357 5.03 0.69 -16.76
C MET A 357 6.22 0.34 -15.87
N ALA A 358 6.01 0.08 -14.58
CA ALA A 358 7.06 -0.33 -13.66
C ALA A 358 7.72 -1.64 -14.13
N LYS A 359 6.91 -2.65 -14.48
CA LYS A 359 7.40 -3.96 -14.93
C LYS A 359 8.19 -3.88 -16.23
N GLU A 360 7.70 -3.12 -17.22
CA GLU A 360 8.39 -2.91 -18.50
C GLU A 360 9.77 -2.29 -18.31
N ALA A 361 9.91 -1.40 -17.31
CA ALA A 361 11.17 -0.78 -16.95
C ALA A 361 12.06 -1.61 -16.00
N ASN A 362 11.68 -2.87 -15.69
CA ASN A 362 12.35 -3.69 -14.67
C ASN A 362 12.32 -3.10 -13.25
N TYR A 363 11.40 -2.22 -12.96
CA TYR A 363 11.06 -1.85 -11.59
C TYR A 363 10.15 -2.92 -11.00
N THR A 364 10.18 -3.06 -9.68
CA THR A 364 9.21 -3.87 -8.96
C THR A 364 8.01 -3.01 -8.56
N ALA A 365 6.90 -3.65 -8.24
CA ALA A 365 5.71 -2.99 -7.72
C ALA A 365 5.30 -3.64 -6.39
N VAL A 366 4.92 -2.83 -5.42
CA VAL A 366 4.38 -3.29 -4.14
C VAL A 366 2.94 -2.79 -4.05
N ILE A 367 1.96 -3.68 -4.04
CA ILE A 367 0.57 -3.30 -3.84
C ILE A 367 0.35 -2.97 -2.37
N SER A 368 -0.23 -1.81 -2.08
CA SER A 368 -0.27 -1.28 -0.72
C SER A 368 -1.67 -0.89 -0.26
N HIS A 369 -1.90 -1.09 1.04
CA HIS A 369 -3.01 -0.53 1.79
C HIS A 369 -2.81 0.98 2.05
N ARG A 370 -3.74 1.57 2.79
CA ARG A 370 -3.58 2.89 3.42
C ARG A 370 -3.74 2.76 4.94
N SER A 371 -3.42 3.83 5.67
CA SER A 371 -3.58 3.87 7.13
C SER A 371 -5.05 3.77 7.57
N GLY A 372 -5.98 4.35 6.81
CA GLY A 372 -7.43 4.14 6.96
C GLY A 372 -7.94 3.08 5.98
N GLU A 373 -8.28 1.92 6.49
CA GLU A 373 -8.77 0.77 5.73
C GLU A 373 -10.17 0.35 6.17
N THR A 374 -10.76 -0.53 5.39
CA THR A 374 -12.02 -1.19 5.69
C THR A 374 -11.82 -2.71 5.61
N GLU A 375 -12.90 -3.50 5.69
CA GLU A 375 -12.87 -4.94 5.39
C GLU A 375 -12.72 -5.28 3.90
N ASP A 376 -12.72 -4.28 3.00
CA ASP A 376 -12.48 -4.49 1.56
C ASP A 376 -11.13 -5.17 1.31
N VAL A 377 -11.13 -6.17 0.44
CA VAL A 377 -9.95 -7.02 0.17
C VAL A 377 -9.42 -6.87 -1.25
N THR A 378 -9.94 -5.94 -2.03
CA THR A 378 -9.65 -5.78 -3.45
C THR A 378 -8.15 -5.69 -3.76
N ILE A 379 -7.35 -5.06 -2.89
CA ILE A 379 -5.89 -4.97 -3.10
C ILE A 379 -5.18 -6.34 -3.06
N ALA A 380 -5.73 -7.33 -2.36
CA ALA A 380 -5.21 -8.70 -2.39
C ALA A 380 -5.43 -9.33 -3.77
N ASP A 381 -6.61 -9.16 -4.34
CA ASP A 381 -6.91 -9.61 -5.71
C ASP A 381 -6.05 -8.87 -6.75
N ILE A 382 -5.87 -7.55 -6.62
CA ILE A 382 -5.00 -6.75 -7.50
C ILE A 382 -3.54 -7.25 -7.45
N ALA A 383 -3.02 -7.58 -6.26
CA ALA A 383 -1.65 -8.06 -6.12
C ALA A 383 -1.42 -9.37 -6.91
N VAL A 384 -2.38 -10.29 -6.88
CA VAL A 384 -2.31 -11.54 -7.64
C VAL A 384 -2.63 -11.30 -9.11
N ALA A 385 -3.64 -10.49 -9.45
CA ALA A 385 -4.01 -10.15 -10.81
C ALA A 385 -2.84 -9.59 -11.62
N THR A 386 -2.09 -8.70 -11.00
CA THR A 386 -0.92 -8.07 -11.62
C THR A 386 0.36 -8.92 -11.52
N ASN A 387 0.36 -10.05 -10.80
CA ASN A 387 1.58 -10.77 -10.44
C ASN A 387 2.67 -9.81 -9.89
N ALA A 388 2.30 -8.86 -9.06
CA ALA A 388 3.21 -7.85 -8.51
C ALA A 388 4.32 -8.47 -7.64
N GLY A 389 4.03 -9.60 -7.03
CA GLY A 389 4.96 -10.38 -6.21
C GLY A 389 5.17 -9.86 -4.80
N GLN A 390 4.61 -8.69 -4.45
CA GLN A 390 4.73 -8.09 -3.13
C GLN A 390 3.44 -7.36 -2.74
N ILE A 391 3.12 -7.40 -1.44
CA ILE A 391 2.01 -6.66 -0.84
C ILE A 391 2.41 -6.05 0.51
N LYS A 392 2.09 -4.78 0.72
CA LYS A 392 2.22 -4.09 2.01
C LYS A 392 0.82 -3.82 2.55
N THR A 393 0.37 -4.58 3.56
CA THR A 393 -1.01 -4.46 4.06
C THR A 393 -1.10 -4.53 5.58
N GLY A 394 -0.08 -3.98 6.26
CA GLY A 394 -0.04 -3.86 7.71
C GLY A 394 0.43 -5.11 8.42
N SER A 395 0.08 -5.21 9.69
CA SER A 395 0.50 -6.29 10.57
C SER A 395 -0.46 -7.49 10.58
N LEU A 396 -0.26 -8.36 11.52
CA LEU A 396 -0.91 -9.68 11.69
C LEU A 396 -2.06 -9.62 12.71
N CYS A 397 -2.58 -8.45 12.96
CA CYS A 397 -3.76 -8.19 13.78
C CYS A 397 -4.54 -7.01 13.23
N ARG A 398 -5.75 -6.75 13.75
CA ARG A 398 -6.78 -5.84 13.22
C ARG A 398 -7.40 -6.39 11.92
N THR A 399 -8.72 -6.53 11.93
CA THR A 399 -9.47 -7.18 10.84
C THR A 399 -9.28 -6.48 9.50
N ASP A 400 -9.17 -5.15 9.50
CA ASP A 400 -8.89 -4.33 8.31
C ASP A 400 -7.59 -4.70 7.60
N ARG A 401 -6.62 -5.30 8.29
CA ARG A 401 -5.36 -5.81 7.73
C ARG A 401 -5.46 -7.31 7.43
N VAL A 402 -5.89 -8.08 8.41
CA VAL A 402 -5.98 -9.55 8.33
C VAL A 402 -6.93 -10.02 7.23
N ALA A 403 -7.98 -9.24 6.91
CA ALA A 403 -8.91 -9.55 5.82
C ALA A 403 -8.18 -9.76 4.47
N LYS A 404 -7.17 -8.94 4.16
CA LYS A 404 -6.37 -9.04 2.94
C LYS A 404 -5.52 -10.32 2.94
N TYR A 405 -4.89 -10.65 4.06
CA TYR A 405 -4.15 -11.92 4.22
C TYR A 405 -5.06 -13.14 4.07
N ASN A 406 -6.24 -13.10 4.69
CA ASN A 406 -7.21 -14.18 4.56
C ASN A 406 -7.72 -14.33 3.11
N GLN A 407 -7.85 -13.24 2.36
CA GLN A 407 -8.18 -13.30 0.94
C GLN A 407 -7.07 -13.98 0.13
N LEU A 408 -5.81 -13.66 0.41
CA LEU A 408 -4.68 -14.32 -0.25
C LEU A 408 -4.59 -15.82 0.06
N LEU A 409 -4.96 -16.25 1.28
CA LEU A 409 -5.09 -17.69 1.61
C LEU A 409 -6.16 -18.38 0.76
N ARG A 410 -7.33 -17.74 0.55
CA ARG A 410 -8.38 -18.28 -0.31
C ARG A 410 -7.93 -18.39 -1.76
N ILE A 411 -7.22 -17.36 -2.25
CA ILE A 411 -6.66 -17.37 -3.61
C ILE A 411 -5.59 -18.46 -3.76
N GLU A 412 -4.73 -18.67 -2.76
CA GLU A 412 -3.74 -19.74 -2.76
C GLU A 412 -4.42 -21.10 -2.83
N GLU A 413 -5.47 -21.35 -2.03
CA GLU A 413 -6.25 -22.58 -2.04
C GLU A 413 -6.90 -22.82 -3.43
N GLU A 414 -7.50 -21.78 -4.01
CA GLU A 414 -8.14 -21.86 -5.33
C GLU A 414 -7.14 -22.15 -6.46
N LEU A 415 -5.96 -21.56 -6.41
CA LEU A 415 -4.88 -21.80 -7.38
C LEU A 415 -4.24 -23.20 -7.23
N GLY A 416 -4.24 -23.75 -6.01
CA GLY A 416 -3.66 -25.05 -5.71
C GLY A 416 -2.23 -25.19 -6.21
N ALA A 417 -1.94 -26.22 -6.97
CA ALA A 417 -0.60 -26.49 -7.51
C ALA A 417 -0.08 -25.45 -8.52
N SER A 418 -0.95 -24.56 -9.00
CA SER A 418 -0.57 -23.46 -9.91
C SER A 418 -0.05 -22.24 -9.17
N ALA A 419 -0.24 -22.15 -7.85
CA ALA A 419 0.21 -21.05 -7.05
C ALA A 419 1.75 -20.96 -7.03
N ILE A 420 2.28 -19.76 -7.25
CA ILE A 420 3.70 -19.45 -7.14
C ILE A 420 3.84 -18.43 -6.02
N TYR A 421 4.64 -18.71 -5.01
CA TYR A 421 4.91 -17.76 -3.94
C TYR A 421 6.10 -16.89 -4.25
N GLY A 422 5.94 -15.60 -4.07
CA GLY A 422 6.96 -14.60 -4.34
C GLY A 422 7.06 -14.24 -5.81
N GLY A 423 7.60 -13.08 -6.05
CA GLY A 423 7.85 -12.54 -7.38
C GLY A 423 9.29 -12.10 -7.52
N LYS A 424 9.57 -11.39 -8.61
CA LYS A 424 10.87 -10.75 -8.83
C LYS A 424 11.07 -9.67 -7.75
N MET A 425 12.09 -9.81 -6.95
CA MET A 425 12.51 -8.82 -5.94
C MET A 425 13.97 -8.45 -6.17
N LYS A 426 14.32 -7.18 -5.89
CA LYS A 426 15.72 -6.75 -5.88
C LYS A 426 16.40 -7.25 -4.60
N GLY A 427 17.64 -7.64 -4.72
CA GLY A 427 18.44 -8.11 -3.57
C GLY A 427 18.21 -9.56 -3.14
N LEU A 428 17.41 -10.32 -3.90
CA LEU A 428 17.21 -11.77 -3.68
C LEU A 428 17.49 -12.56 -4.94
#